data_3d141f05273e381b57e5b89b65606dc6
#
_entry.id   3d141f05273e381b57e5b89b65606dc6
#
_cell.length_a   1.000
_cell.length_b   1.000
_cell.length_c   1.000
_cell.angle_alpha   90.00
_cell.angle_beta   90.00
_cell.angle_gamma   90.00
#
_symmetry.space_group_name_H-M   'P 1'
#
loop_
_entity.id
_entity.type
_entity.pdbx_description
1 polymer ?
#
loop_
_entity_poly.entity_id
_entity_poly.type
_entity_poly.pdbx_seq_one_letter_code
_entity_poly.pdbx_strand_id
1 'polypeptide(L)'
;MPSYKTGKWAKQILAQRREDGLWGNFHTLSCPVPGKSYTTEQAIRRLYYLGYTADDEVIQTALRRMEQCVKGELAIDGYFEKKHDWPFFEKLMLSAWLRIFEPQNETALEVAYQWARVAEKAFSSGSYNREDDISAFVQWKGRKPKSGFETGFGMFYHAALLVGVLPLKTEDLFLDRMECFTYTINL
;
A
#
# COMPACT_ATOMS: atom_id res chain seq x y z
N MET A 1 -21.32 9.13 1.42
CA MET A 1 -20.66 10.37 0.94
C MET A 1 -21.31 10.79 -0.37
N PRO A 2 -21.42 12.10 -0.67
CA PRO A 2 -21.89 12.52 -2.01
C PRO A 2 -20.90 12.02 -3.06
N SER A 3 -21.40 11.46 -4.16
CA SER A 3 -20.56 10.96 -5.26
C SER A 3 -20.30 12.08 -6.27
N TYR A 4 -19.03 12.30 -6.61
CA TYR A 4 -18.58 13.26 -7.61
C TYR A 4 -18.10 12.57 -8.91
N LYS A 5 -18.54 11.33 -9.15
CA LYS A 5 -18.13 10.49 -10.29
C LYS A 5 -18.34 11.11 -11.66
N THR A 6 -19.35 11.96 -11.81
CA THR A 6 -19.66 12.63 -13.09
C THR A 6 -19.01 14.00 -13.23
N GLY A 7 -18.28 14.46 -12.22
CA GLY A 7 -17.68 15.77 -12.16
C GLY A 7 -16.48 15.95 -13.10
N LYS A 8 -16.06 17.22 -13.28
CA LYS A 8 -14.92 17.59 -14.13
C LYS A 8 -13.64 16.82 -13.77
N TRP A 9 -13.36 16.70 -12.48
CA TRP A 9 -12.14 16.06 -11.98
C TRP A 9 -12.08 14.56 -12.29
N ALA A 10 -13.22 13.85 -12.10
CA ALA A 10 -13.31 12.45 -12.47
C ALA A 10 -13.05 12.26 -13.97
N LYS A 11 -13.71 13.06 -14.82
CA LYS A 11 -13.54 13.02 -16.27
C LYS A 11 -12.07 13.25 -16.69
N GLN A 12 -11.39 14.20 -16.06
CA GLN A 12 -9.97 14.47 -16.35
C GLN A 12 -9.05 13.30 -15.96
N ILE A 13 -9.31 12.65 -14.84
CA ILE A 13 -8.53 11.48 -14.41
C ILE A 13 -8.79 10.32 -15.39
N LEU A 14 -10.05 10.03 -15.69
CA LEU A 14 -10.43 8.93 -16.57
C LEU A 14 -9.89 9.09 -18.00
N ALA A 15 -9.86 10.32 -18.52
CA ALA A 15 -9.33 10.62 -19.85
C ALA A 15 -7.83 10.30 -20.01
N GLN A 16 -7.09 10.17 -18.90
CA GLN A 16 -5.66 9.83 -18.92
C GLN A 16 -5.39 8.34 -18.69
N ARG A 17 -6.43 7.54 -18.49
CA ARG A 17 -6.31 6.10 -18.33
C ARG A 17 -5.73 5.47 -19.59
N ARG A 18 -4.85 4.50 -19.41
CA ARG A 18 -4.25 3.69 -20.49
C ARG A 18 -5.21 2.56 -20.88
N GLU A 19 -4.95 1.91 -21.99
CA GLU A 19 -5.71 0.73 -22.46
C GLU A 19 -5.64 -0.45 -21.49
N ASP A 20 -4.50 -0.59 -20.78
CA ASP A 20 -4.32 -1.61 -19.75
C ASP A 20 -5.06 -1.31 -18.43
N GLY A 21 -5.75 -0.19 -18.34
CA GLY A 21 -6.56 0.19 -17.21
C GLY A 21 -5.85 0.99 -16.12
N LEU A 22 -4.56 1.26 -16.26
CA LEU A 22 -3.73 2.00 -15.31
C LEU A 22 -3.40 3.42 -15.81
N TRP A 23 -2.67 4.21 -15.01
CA TRP A 23 -2.24 5.59 -15.31
C TRP A 23 -0.72 5.71 -15.18
N GLY A 24 0.00 5.63 -16.30
CA GLY A 24 1.46 5.78 -16.27
C GLY A 24 2.16 4.80 -15.34
N ASN A 25 3.22 5.25 -14.66
CA ASN A 25 3.88 4.48 -13.61
C ASN A 25 2.96 4.29 -12.40
N PHE A 26 3.21 3.26 -11.59
CA PHE A 26 2.31 2.98 -10.47
C PHE A 26 2.52 3.94 -9.29
N HIS A 27 3.74 4.01 -8.78
CA HIS A 27 4.04 4.66 -7.51
C HIS A 27 3.99 6.19 -7.57
N THR A 28 3.45 6.82 -6.53
CA THR A 28 3.31 8.28 -6.42
C THR A 28 4.65 9.04 -6.57
N LEU A 29 5.77 8.46 -6.12
CA LEU A 29 7.09 9.07 -6.23
C LEU A 29 7.77 8.81 -7.58
N SER A 30 7.19 7.98 -8.44
CA SER A 30 7.69 7.78 -9.81
C SER A 30 7.48 9.05 -10.64
N CYS A 31 8.41 9.32 -11.56
CA CYS A 31 8.21 10.40 -12.53
C CYS A 31 6.98 10.09 -13.40
N PRO A 32 6.11 11.06 -13.64
CA PRO A 32 5.01 10.89 -14.58
C PRO A 32 5.53 10.52 -15.98
N VAL A 33 4.82 9.63 -16.67
CA VAL A 33 5.08 9.31 -18.07
C VAL A 33 4.70 10.54 -18.91
N PRO A 34 5.46 10.92 -19.95
CA PRO A 34 5.10 12.03 -20.82
C PRO A 34 3.65 11.94 -21.31
N GLY A 35 2.92 13.04 -21.22
CA GLY A 35 1.49 13.11 -21.59
C GLY A 35 0.52 12.56 -20.54
N LYS A 36 1.00 12.04 -19.42
CA LYS A 36 0.18 11.59 -18.27
C LYS A 36 0.54 12.39 -17.04
N SER A 37 -0.41 13.10 -16.45
CA SER A 37 -0.19 13.89 -15.24
C SER A 37 -0.37 13.09 -13.96
N TYR A 38 -0.83 11.85 -14.03
CA TYR A 38 -1.06 10.99 -12.88
C TYR A 38 -0.25 9.70 -12.96
N THR A 39 0.25 9.26 -11.81
CA THR A 39 0.59 7.85 -11.59
C THR A 39 -0.69 7.08 -11.25
N THR A 40 -0.66 5.75 -11.34
CA THR A 40 -1.82 4.93 -11.01
C THR A 40 -2.27 5.16 -9.57
N GLU A 41 -1.35 5.19 -8.62
CA GLU A 41 -1.65 5.46 -7.21
C GLU A 41 -2.30 6.82 -7.00
N GLN A 42 -1.81 7.88 -7.65
CA GLN A 42 -2.43 9.21 -7.59
C GLN A 42 -3.84 9.21 -8.16
N ALA A 43 -4.06 8.51 -9.26
CA ALA A 43 -5.36 8.43 -9.92
C ALA A 43 -6.39 7.69 -9.05
N ILE A 44 -6.06 6.47 -8.58
CA ILE A 44 -7.00 5.68 -7.77
C ILE A 44 -7.32 6.35 -6.44
N ARG A 45 -6.34 6.99 -5.78
CA ARG A 45 -6.56 7.75 -4.55
C ARG A 45 -7.54 8.90 -4.77
N ARG A 46 -7.39 9.65 -5.87
CA ARG A 46 -8.31 10.74 -6.19
C ARG A 46 -9.69 10.24 -6.57
N LEU A 47 -9.79 9.15 -7.33
CA LEU A 47 -11.06 8.51 -7.65
C LEU A 47 -11.77 8.02 -6.38
N TYR A 48 -11.04 7.43 -5.44
CA TYR A 48 -11.59 7.05 -4.13
C TYR A 48 -12.24 8.25 -3.41
N TYR A 49 -11.57 9.40 -3.32
CA TYR A 49 -12.14 10.61 -2.73
C TYR A 49 -13.32 11.17 -3.52
N LEU A 50 -13.43 10.90 -4.81
CA LEU A 50 -14.56 11.25 -5.65
C LEU A 50 -15.72 10.26 -5.53
N GLY A 51 -15.60 9.25 -4.67
CA GLY A 51 -16.66 8.29 -4.35
C GLY A 51 -16.63 7.03 -5.22
N TYR A 52 -15.55 6.75 -5.94
CA TYR A 52 -15.36 5.48 -6.64
C TYR A 52 -15.07 4.37 -5.64
N THR A 53 -15.62 3.19 -5.91
CA THR A 53 -15.53 1.99 -5.07
C THR A 53 -15.06 0.80 -5.90
N ALA A 54 -14.88 -0.35 -5.26
CA ALA A 54 -14.59 -1.61 -5.95
C ALA A 54 -15.67 -2.04 -6.95
N ASP A 55 -16.90 -1.52 -6.85
CA ASP A 55 -17.99 -1.83 -7.80
C ASP A 55 -17.85 -1.09 -9.14
N ASP A 56 -17.02 -0.07 -9.20
CA ASP A 56 -16.80 0.69 -10.44
C ASP A 56 -15.82 -0.05 -11.36
N GLU A 57 -16.20 -0.30 -12.61
CA GLU A 57 -15.40 -1.05 -13.59
C GLU A 57 -13.96 -0.53 -13.72
N VAL A 58 -13.78 0.78 -13.65
CA VAL A 58 -12.46 1.41 -13.73
C VAL A 58 -11.56 1.01 -12.57
N ILE A 59 -12.12 0.90 -11.37
CA ILE A 59 -11.41 0.45 -10.17
C ILE A 59 -11.18 -1.06 -10.23
N GLN A 60 -12.20 -1.84 -10.56
CA GLN A 60 -12.06 -3.30 -10.71
C GLN A 60 -10.92 -3.70 -11.65
N THR A 61 -10.77 -2.98 -12.77
CA THR A 61 -9.69 -3.27 -13.73
C THR A 61 -8.31 -2.97 -13.10
N ALA A 62 -8.18 -1.87 -12.36
CA ALA A 62 -6.94 -1.54 -11.65
C ALA A 62 -6.64 -2.57 -10.54
N LEU A 63 -7.64 -2.96 -9.74
CA LEU A 63 -7.48 -3.95 -8.67
C LEU A 63 -7.06 -5.32 -9.21
N ARG A 64 -7.70 -5.81 -10.26
CA ARG A 64 -7.29 -7.07 -10.93
C ARG A 64 -5.83 -7.03 -11.38
N ARG A 65 -5.39 -5.92 -11.94
CA ARG A 65 -4.01 -5.74 -12.37
C ARG A 65 -3.04 -5.76 -11.19
N MET A 66 -3.39 -5.06 -10.10
CA MET A 66 -2.60 -5.07 -8.86
C MET A 66 -2.49 -6.48 -8.28
N GLU A 67 -3.59 -7.21 -8.23
CA GLU A 67 -3.62 -8.57 -7.72
C GLU A 67 -2.72 -9.51 -8.53
N GLN A 68 -2.76 -9.42 -9.86
CA GLN A 68 -1.86 -10.18 -10.74
C GLN A 68 -0.38 -9.84 -10.49
N CYS A 69 -0.07 -8.57 -10.21
CA CYS A 69 1.30 -8.17 -9.82
C CYS A 69 1.70 -8.77 -8.46
N VAL A 70 0.82 -8.75 -7.44
CA VAL A 70 1.10 -9.37 -6.13
C VAL A 70 1.36 -10.86 -6.27
N LYS A 71 0.61 -11.56 -7.13
CA LYS A 71 0.80 -12.98 -7.45
C LYS A 71 2.06 -13.27 -8.28
N GLY A 72 2.70 -12.23 -8.83
CA GLY A 72 3.88 -12.37 -9.70
C GLY A 72 3.55 -12.81 -11.13
N GLU A 73 2.30 -12.72 -11.54
CA GLU A 73 1.84 -13.01 -12.90
C GLU A 73 2.17 -11.87 -13.88
N LEU A 74 2.24 -10.65 -13.37
CA LEU A 74 2.57 -9.44 -14.12
C LEU A 74 3.61 -8.61 -13.37
N ALA A 75 4.38 -7.83 -14.11
CA ALA A 75 5.23 -6.79 -13.58
C ALA A 75 4.46 -5.46 -13.51
N ILE A 76 4.75 -4.67 -12.48
CA ILE A 76 4.21 -3.33 -12.36
C ILE A 76 5.11 -2.31 -13.05
N ASP A 77 4.50 -1.33 -13.69
CA ASP A 77 5.23 -0.21 -14.29
C ASP A 77 5.75 0.74 -13.20
N GLY A 78 7.03 1.06 -13.24
CA GLY A 78 7.65 2.00 -12.32
C GLY A 78 9.16 1.95 -12.33
N TYR A 79 9.77 2.89 -11.65
CA TYR A 79 11.21 2.89 -11.43
C TYR A 79 11.54 2.09 -10.18
N PHE A 80 12.52 1.18 -10.31
CA PHE A 80 13.10 0.50 -9.17
C PHE A 80 13.91 1.49 -8.33
N GLU A 81 13.45 1.79 -7.15
CA GLU A 81 14.25 2.53 -6.20
C GLU A 81 15.35 1.64 -5.63
N LYS A 82 16.61 2.03 -5.85
CA LYS A 82 17.76 1.26 -5.37
C LYS A 82 17.86 1.18 -3.84
N LYS A 83 17.21 2.12 -3.14
CA LYS A 83 17.22 2.18 -1.66
C LYS A 83 16.29 1.18 -1.00
N HIS A 84 15.25 0.75 -1.68
CA HIS A 84 14.26 -0.20 -1.16
C HIS A 84 14.51 -1.60 -1.69
N ASP A 85 14.04 -2.58 -0.97
CA ASP A 85 13.80 -3.89 -1.51
C ASP A 85 12.52 -3.83 -2.37
N TRP A 86 12.69 -3.53 -3.64
CA TRP A 86 11.57 -3.24 -4.51
C TRP A 86 10.52 -4.35 -4.57
N PRO A 87 10.85 -5.62 -4.79
CA PRO A 87 9.83 -6.67 -4.83
C PRO A 87 9.03 -6.80 -3.53
N PHE A 88 9.66 -6.44 -2.42
CA PHE A 88 9.04 -6.47 -1.11
C PHE A 88 8.13 -5.25 -0.88
N PHE A 89 8.63 -4.07 -1.22
CA PHE A 89 7.89 -2.82 -1.15
C PHE A 89 6.69 -2.82 -2.11
N GLU A 90 6.88 -3.34 -3.32
CA GLU A 90 5.81 -3.50 -4.31
C GLU A 90 4.65 -4.32 -3.74
N LYS A 91 4.92 -5.50 -3.17
CA LYS A 91 3.88 -6.32 -2.56
C LYS A 91 3.15 -5.61 -1.42
N LEU A 92 3.89 -4.92 -0.55
CA LEU A 92 3.29 -4.12 0.52
C LEU A 92 2.34 -3.04 -0.02
N MET A 93 2.82 -2.24 -0.97
CA MET A 93 2.09 -1.13 -1.56
C MET A 93 0.82 -1.59 -2.29
N LEU A 94 0.94 -2.60 -3.16
CA LEU A 94 -0.18 -3.12 -3.94
C LEU A 94 -1.24 -3.77 -3.04
N SER A 95 -0.80 -4.57 -2.06
CA SER A 95 -1.72 -5.22 -1.12
C SER A 95 -2.44 -4.21 -0.22
N ALA A 96 -1.79 -3.11 0.15
CA ALA A 96 -2.43 -2.02 0.87
C ALA A 96 -3.57 -1.38 0.05
N TRP A 97 -3.33 -1.11 -1.24
CA TRP A 97 -4.37 -0.57 -2.12
C TRP A 97 -5.49 -1.56 -2.40
N LEU A 98 -5.20 -2.84 -2.56
CA LEU A 98 -6.23 -3.88 -2.64
C LEU A 98 -7.13 -3.84 -1.40
N ARG A 99 -6.56 -3.78 -0.20
CA ARG A 99 -7.34 -3.75 1.04
C ARG A 99 -8.15 -2.48 1.26
N ILE A 100 -7.69 -1.34 0.77
CA ILE A 100 -8.45 -0.09 0.85
C ILE A 100 -9.79 -0.21 0.10
N PHE A 101 -9.78 -0.84 -1.05
CA PHE A 101 -10.99 -1.01 -1.87
C PHE A 101 -11.75 -2.31 -1.55
N GLU A 102 -11.04 -3.38 -1.26
CA GLU A 102 -11.56 -4.72 -1.00
C GLU A 102 -10.94 -5.26 0.30
N PRO A 103 -11.48 -4.87 1.48
CA PRO A 103 -10.90 -5.26 2.78
C PRO A 103 -10.74 -6.78 2.99
N GLN A 104 -11.50 -7.61 2.26
CA GLN A 104 -11.48 -9.06 2.33
C GLN A 104 -10.77 -9.70 1.13
N ASN A 105 -9.99 -8.95 0.34
CA ASN A 105 -9.22 -9.51 -0.76
C ASN A 105 -8.22 -10.55 -0.24
N GLU A 106 -8.39 -11.80 -0.64
CA GLU A 106 -7.62 -12.95 -0.14
C GLU A 106 -6.11 -12.80 -0.40
N THR A 107 -5.74 -12.37 -1.60
CA THR A 107 -4.33 -12.16 -1.99
C THR A 107 -3.66 -11.10 -1.10
N ALA A 108 -4.35 -10.03 -0.81
CA ALA A 108 -3.84 -8.97 0.06
C ALA A 108 -3.82 -9.39 1.53
N LEU A 109 -4.80 -10.19 1.99
CA LEU A 109 -4.83 -10.74 3.34
C LEU A 109 -3.66 -11.70 3.60
N GLU A 110 -3.27 -12.52 2.64
CA GLU A 110 -2.07 -13.37 2.78
C GLU A 110 -0.82 -12.53 3.07
N VAL A 111 -0.64 -11.42 2.37
CA VAL A 111 0.47 -10.49 2.61
C VAL A 111 0.31 -9.80 3.97
N ALA A 112 -0.91 -9.40 4.33
CA ALA A 112 -1.21 -8.78 5.62
C ALA A 112 -0.87 -9.69 6.80
N TYR A 113 -1.23 -10.96 6.75
CA TYR A 113 -0.90 -11.93 7.80
C TYR A 113 0.61 -12.18 7.96
N GLN A 114 1.37 -12.13 6.87
CA GLN A 114 2.82 -12.21 6.95
C GLN A 114 3.41 -11.01 7.70
N TRP A 115 2.94 -9.82 7.39
CA TRP A 115 3.34 -8.60 8.08
C TRP A 115 2.85 -8.53 9.52
N ALA A 116 1.63 -9.04 9.79
CA ALA A 116 1.06 -9.09 11.13
C ALA A 116 1.96 -9.89 12.10
N ARG A 117 2.50 -11.02 11.66
CA ARG A 117 3.46 -11.81 12.47
C ARG A 117 4.72 -11.03 12.84
N VAL A 118 5.22 -10.21 11.92
CA VAL A 118 6.37 -9.33 12.19
C VAL A 118 5.98 -8.25 13.21
N ALA A 119 4.81 -7.64 13.03
CA ALA A 119 4.30 -6.63 13.95
C ALA A 119 4.04 -7.20 15.36
N GLU A 120 3.38 -8.35 15.48
CA GLU A 120 3.14 -9.02 16.77
C GLU A 120 4.45 -9.26 17.53
N LYS A 121 5.50 -9.67 16.85
CA LYS A 121 6.81 -9.84 17.47
C LYS A 121 7.42 -8.50 17.87
N ALA A 122 7.37 -7.51 16.98
CA ALA A 122 7.94 -6.17 17.22
C ALA A 122 7.28 -5.45 18.41
N PHE A 123 6.00 -5.75 18.71
CA PHE A 123 5.23 -5.16 19.81
C PHE A 123 5.03 -6.11 21.01
N SER A 124 5.65 -7.27 21.02
CA SER A 124 5.42 -8.31 22.05
C SER A 124 5.75 -7.88 23.47
N SER A 125 6.66 -6.91 23.66
CA SER A 125 7.03 -6.34 24.95
C SER A 125 6.05 -5.29 25.49
N GLY A 126 4.99 -4.95 24.76
CA GLY A 126 4.05 -3.87 25.09
C GLY A 126 4.43 -2.49 24.54
N SER A 127 5.50 -2.42 23.75
CA SER A 127 5.92 -1.26 22.98
C SER A 127 6.72 -1.72 21.75
N TYR A 128 6.91 -0.82 20.77
CA TYR A 128 7.73 -1.14 19.62
C TYR A 128 9.19 -1.43 20.02
N ASN A 129 9.66 -2.59 19.63
CA ASN A 129 11.06 -3.01 19.78
C ASN A 129 11.70 -3.25 18.41
N ARG A 130 12.74 -2.46 18.10
CA ARG A 130 13.42 -2.52 16.80
C ARG A 130 14.20 -3.82 16.58
N GLU A 131 14.75 -4.40 17.62
CA GLU A 131 15.54 -5.64 17.50
C GLU A 131 14.62 -6.82 17.22
N ASP A 132 13.47 -6.87 17.88
CA ASP A 132 12.43 -7.87 17.64
C ASP A 132 11.86 -7.74 16.24
N ASP A 133 11.60 -6.52 15.75
CA ASP A 133 11.16 -6.25 14.38
C ASP A 133 12.17 -6.77 13.35
N ILE A 134 13.44 -6.37 13.47
CA ILE A 134 14.51 -6.85 12.58
C ILE A 134 14.66 -8.37 12.66
N SER A 135 14.59 -8.96 13.85
CA SER A 135 14.68 -10.41 14.04
C SER A 135 13.55 -11.14 13.34
N ALA A 136 12.32 -10.67 13.53
CA ALA A 136 11.14 -11.25 12.87
C ALA A 136 11.21 -11.11 11.34
N PHE A 137 11.67 -9.95 10.85
CA PHE A 137 11.89 -9.73 9.43
C PHE A 137 12.94 -10.71 8.87
N VAL A 138 14.07 -10.89 9.56
CA VAL A 138 15.12 -11.85 9.16
C VAL A 138 14.60 -13.27 9.15
N GLN A 139 13.83 -13.66 10.16
CA GLN A 139 13.21 -14.99 10.20
C GLN A 139 12.26 -15.21 9.01
N TRP A 140 11.49 -14.19 8.64
CA TRP A 140 10.57 -14.27 7.50
C TRP A 140 11.29 -14.28 6.15
N LYS A 141 12.29 -13.40 5.96
CA LYS A 141 12.93 -13.17 4.64
C LYS A 141 14.26 -13.88 4.44
N GLY A 142 14.83 -14.47 5.48
CA GLY A 142 16.15 -15.10 5.42
C GLY A 142 17.32 -14.12 5.28
N ARG A 143 17.08 -12.81 5.40
CA ARG A 143 18.09 -11.76 5.25
C ARG A 143 17.72 -10.50 6.02
N LYS A 144 18.71 -9.66 6.30
CA LYS A 144 18.50 -8.37 6.95
C LYS A 144 17.69 -7.40 6.04
N PRO A 145 16.95 -6.46 6.65
CA PRO A 145 16.31 -5.36 5.90
C PRO A 145 17.38 -4.60 5.10
N LYS A 146 17.03 -4.19 3.89
CA LYS A 146 17.92 -3.40 3.02
C LYS A 146 17.92 -1.93 3.41
N SER A 147 16.81 -1.45 3.95
CA SER A 147 16.64 -0.06 4.39
C SER A 147 15.70 0.01 5.61
N GLY A 148 15.66 1.18 6.25
CA GLY A 148 14.73 1.43 7.37
C GLY A 148 13.25 1.47 6.99
N PHE A 149 12.92 1.42 5.69
CA PHE A 149 11.53 1.40 5.23
C PHE A 149 10.89 0.02 5.25
N GLU A 150 11.70 -1.03 5.33
CA GLU A 150 11.24 -2.42 5.41
C GLU A 150 10.87 -2.83 6.85
N THR A 151 11.23 -1.99 7.82
CA THR A 151 10.96 -2.19 9.24
C THR A 151 10.48 -0.89 9.85
N GLY A 152 9.97 -0.93 11.07
CA GLY A 152 9.56 0.28 11.80
C GLY A 152 8.11 0.71 11.59
N PHE A 153 7.41 0.12 10.63
CA PHE A 153 5.98 0.34 10.35
C PHE A 153 5.57 1.81 10.15
N GLY A 154 6.49 2.66 9.67
CA GLY A 154 6.26 4.12 9.54
C GLY A 154 5.55 4.56 8.25
N MET A 155 5.10 3.64 7.39
CA MET A 155 4.48 3.99 6.12
C MET A 155 2.96 3.81 6.16
N PHE A 156 2.25 4.69 5.46
CA PHE A 156 0.80 4.58 5.20
C PHE A 156 0.37 3.17 4.75
N TYR A 157 1.17 2.51 3.91
CA TYR A 157 0.87 1.16 3.43
C TYR A 157 0.79 0.11 4.55
N HIS A 158 1.60 0.24 5.61
CA HIS A 158 1.50 -0.64 6.76
C HIS A 158 0.16 -0.45 7.48
N ALA A 159 -0.27 0.80 7.69
CA ALA A 159 -1.57 1.06 8.32
C ALA A 159 -2.72 0.51 7.47
N ALA A 160 -2.74 0.83 6.17
CA ALA A 160 -3.78 0.35 5.25
C ALA A 160 -3.83 -1.18 5.15
N LEU A 161 -2.68 -1.85 5.30
CA LEU A 161 -2.61 -3.31 5.23
C LEU A 161 -2.96 -4.01 6.54
N LEU A 162 -2.59 -3.45 7.70
CA LEU A 162 -2.59 -4.16 8.98
C LEU A 162 -3.80 -3.87 9.87
N VAL A 163 -4.43 -2.69 9.74
CA VAL A 163 -5.62 -2.35 10.52
C VAL A 163 -6.74 -3.37 10.27
N GLY A 164 -7.31 -3.89 11.36
CA GLY A 164 -8.32 -4.94 11.32
C GLY A 164 -7.78 -6.36 11.05
N VAL A 165 -6.46 -6.54 11.03
CA VAL A 165 -5.79 -7.85 10.90
C VAL A 165 -5.00 -8.20 12.15
N LEU A 166 -4.43 -7.19 12.81
CA LEU A 166 -3.68 -7.36 14.05
C LEU A 166 -4.61 -7.75 15.21
N PRO A 167 -4.11 -8.55 16.20
CA PRO A 167 -4.80 -8.68 17.47
C PRO A 167 -4.98 -7.30 18.12
N LEU A 168 -6.15 -7.03 18.73
CA LEU A 168 -6.52 -5.71 19.25
C LEU A 168 -5.42 -5.02 20.05
N LYS A 169 -4.81 -5.72 21.02
CA LYS A 169 -3.72 -5.15 21.81
C LYS A 169 -2.51 -4.71 20.97
N THR A 170 -2.17 -5.46 19.95
CA THR A 170 -1.05 -5.13 19.04
C THR A 170 -1.45 -4.00 18.11
N GLU A 171 -2.71 -3.97 17.68
CA GLU A 171 -3.25 -2.90 16.84
C GLU A 171 -3.23 -1.55 17.56
N ASP A 172 -3.63 -1.49 18.82
CA ASP A 172 -3.56 -0.28 19.63
C ASP A 172 -2.13 0.27 19.70
N LEU A 173 -1.15 -0.58 20.04
CA LEU A 173 0.27 -0.19 20.12
C LEU A 173 0.83 0.23 18.73
N PHE A 174 0.38 -0.41 17.69
CA PHE A 174 0.76 -0.09 16.33
C PHE A 174 0.19 1.27 15.90
N LEU A 175 -1.08 1.57 16.21
CA LEU A 175 -1.73 2.85 15.92
C LEU A 175 -1.09 4.00 16.69
N ASP A 176 -0.82 3.83 17.98
CA ASP A 176 -0.09 4.81 18.80
C ASP A 176 1.26 5.18 18.16
N ARG A 177 1.98 4.17 17.66
CA ARG A 177 3.23 4.41 16.95
C ARG A 177 3.04 5.18 15.64
N MET A 178 1.99 4.87 14.88
CA MET A 178 1.68 5.58 13.63
C MET A 178 1.32 7.04 13.87
N GLU A 179 0.62 7.35 14.94
CA GLU A 179 0.33 8.73 15.36
C GLU A 179 1.61 9.52 15.65
N CYS A 180 2.60 8.94 16.32
CA CYS A 180 3.89 9.58 16.57
C CYS A 180 4.58 10.00 15.26
N PHE A 181 4.49 9.22 14.18
CA PHE A 181 5.05 9.60 12.88
C PHE A 181 4.31 10.76 12.23
N THR A 182 2.98 10.83 12.38
CA THR A 182 2.16 11.92 11.80
C THR A 182 2.45 13.26 12.47
N TYR A 183 2.66 13.27 13.76
CA TYR A 183 3.04 14.50 14.50
C TYR A 183 4.44 15.00 14.12
N THR A 184 5.37 14.11 13.80
CA THR A 184 6.75 14.49 13.45
C THR A 184 6.87 15.10 12.05
N ILE A 185 5.90 14.86 11.16
CA ILE A 185 5.88 15.39 9.79
C ILE A 185 5.25 16.80 9.73
N ASN A 186 4.49 17.19 10.76
CA ASN A 186 3.77 18.47 10.83
C ASN A 186 4.51 19.56 11.63
N LEU A 187 5.75 19.34 12.05
CA LEU A 187 6.66 20.30 12.66
C LEU A 187 7.81 20.67 11.69
#